data_ea83835e71329a94cb199df7eb37fc7f
#
_entry.id   ea83835e71329a94cb199df7eb37fc7f
#
_cell.length_a   1.000
_cell.length_b   1.000
_cell.length_c   1.000
_cell.angle_alpha   90.00
_cell.angle_beta   90.00
_cell.angle_gamma   90.00
#
_symmetry.space_group_name_H-M   'P 1'
#
loop_
_entity.id
_entity.type
_entity.pdbx_description
1 polymer ?
#
loop_
_entity_poly.entity_id
_entity_poly.type
_entity_poly.pdbx_seq_one_letter_code
_entity_poly.pdbx_strand_id
1 'polypeptide(L)'
;MPTVAFTPPRQWEDWCDWALGIWLMLSPWVLLFEYDTPATRNAVVIGFLVVCAEAVTLSWFQVWEEWINVALGVWLVVSPWLLGVASGAAKANFVITGLLIVGLALYEVWEASRTSATDR
;
A
#
# COMPACT_ATOMS: atom_id res chain seq x y z
N MET A 1 14.08 22.98 5.30
CA MET A 1 14.11 22.69 6.50
C MET A 1 13.90 21.28 6.81
N PRO A 2 14.81 20.74 7.37
CA PRO A 2 14.80 19.33 7.59
C PRO A 2 13.67 18.84 8.43
N THR A 3 13.18 19.68 9.27
CA THR A 3 12.15 19.21 10.13
C THR A 3 10.88 18.93 9.42
N VAL A 4 10.77 19.37 8.21
CA VAL A 4 9.62 19.04 7.45
C VAL A 4 9.43 17.56 7.36
N ALA A 5 10.51 16.85 7.35
CA ALA A 5 10.45 15.44 7.22
C ALA A 5 9.74 14.78 8.35
N PHE A 6 9.63 15.46 9.46
CA PHE A 6 8.99 14.86 10.56
C PHE A 6 7.60 15.28 10.73
N THR A 7 7.06 16.03 9.86
CA THR A 7 5.74 16.47 10.06
C THR A 7 4.85 15.33 9.73
N PRO A 8 4.88 14.34 10.38
CA PRO A 8 3.97 13.28 10.24
C PRO A 8 2.97 13.48 11.25
N PRO A 9 1.91 12.91 11.03
CA PRO A 9 1.58 12.20 9.84
C PRO A 9 1.23 13.25 8.91
N ARG A 10 2.15 13.70 8.37
CA ARG A 10 1.99 14.79 7.59
C ARG A 10 0.88 14.66 6.68
N GLN A 11 0.61 13.44 6.29
CA GLN A 11 -0.33 13.23 5.23
C GLN A 11 -1.38 12.26 5.65
N TRP A 12 -2.64 12.55 5.30
CA TRP A 12 -3.72 11.61 5.51
C TRP A 12 -3.51 10.35 4.67
N GLU A 13 -2.76 10.47 3.57
CA GLU A 13 -2.49 9.34 2.70
C GLU A 13 -1.71 8.24 3.41
N ASP A 14 -0.81 8.65 4.30
CA ASP A 14 -0.03 7.67 5.05
C ASP A 14 -0.92 6.83 5.94
N TRP A 15 -1.89 7.47 6.57
CA TRP A 15 -2.83 6.73 7.41
C TRP A 15 -3.72 5.82 6.59
N CYS A 16 -4.10 6.27 5.38
CA CYS A 16 -4.88 5.42 4.49
C CYS A 16 -4.09 4.19 4.06
N ASP A 17 -2.82 4.36 3.73
CA ASP A 17 -1.99 3.23 3.34
C ASP A 17 -1.84 2.24 4.49
N TRP A 18 -1.65 2.76 5.69
CA TRP A 18 -1.53 1.91 6.86
C TRP A 18 -2.80 1.10 7.06
N ALA A 19 -3.94 1.76 6.95
CA ALA A 19 -5.23 1.10 7.09
C ALA A 19 -5.44 0.05 5.99
N LEU A 20 -5.01 0.35 4.77
CA LEU A 20 -5.14 -0.60 3.68
C LEU A 20 -4.28 -1.84 3.91
N GLY A 21 -3.08 -1.65 4.46
CA GLY A 21 -2.22 -2.79 4.79
C GLY A 21 -2.85 -3.68 5.84
N ILE A 22 -3.39 -3.07 6.90
CA ILE A 22 -4.08 -3.83 7.93
C ILE A 22 -5.30 -4.54 7.35
N TRP A 23 -6.05 -3.83 6.52
CA TRP A 23 -7.22 -4.43 5.87
C TRP A 23 -6.82 -5.67 5.07
N LEU A 24 -5.73 -5.58 4.31
CA LEU A 24 -5.29 -6.74 3.53
C LEU A 24 -4.99 -7.93 4.43
N MET A 25 -4.33 -7.69 5.56
CA MET A 25 -4.00 -8.79 6.45
C MET A 25 -5.23 -9.46 7.04
N LEU A 26 -6.29 -8.70 7.25
CA LEU A 26 -7.52 -9.24 7.81
C LEU A 26 -8.48 -9.76 6.75
N SER A 27 -8.30 -9.36 5.52
CA SER A 27 -9.28 -9.60 4.48
C SER A 27 -9.57 -11.07 4.20
N PRO A 28 -8.61 -12.03 4.32
CA PRO A 28 -8.95 -13.41 4.05
C PRO A 28 -10.08 -13.91 4.93
N TRP A 29 -10.12 -13.49 6.17
CA TRP A 29 -11.16 -13.95 7.10
C TRP A 29 -12.43 -13.13 7.00
N VAL A 30 -12.30 -11.83 6.71
CA VAL A 30 -13.47 -10.97 6.56
C VAL A 30 -14.24 -11.33 5.29
N LEU A 31 -13.53 -11.58 4.21
CA LEU A 31 -14.14 -11.88 2.92
C LEU A 31 -14.27 -13.37 2.67
N LEU A 32 -13.87 -14.18 3.65
CA LEU A 32 -14.07 -15.63 3.61
C LEU A 32 -13.32 -16.31 2.47
N PHE A 33 -12.12 -15.84 2.17
CA PHE A 33 -11.31 -16.54 1.19
C PHE A 33 -10.08 -17.20 1.79
N GLU A 34 -10.11 -17.43 3.08
CA GLU A 34 -8.93 -18.03 3.73
C GLU A 34 -8.65 -19.45 3.25
N TYR A 35 -9.65 -20.12 2.64
CA TYR A 35 -9.44 -21.45 2.07
C TYR A 35 -8.52 -21.40 0.85
N ASP A 36 -8.40 -20.23 0.24
CA ASP A 36 -7.57 -20.04 -0.94
C ASP A 36 -6.17 -19.71 -0.45
N THR A 37 -5.31 -20.72 -0.35
CA THR A 37 -4.00 -20.54 0.27
C THR A 37 -3.14 -19.49 -0.43
N PRO A 38 -3.00 -19.52 -1.76
CA PRO A 38 -2.19 -18.47 -2.39
C PRO A 38 -2.73 -17.07 -2.12
N ALA A 39 -4.06 -16.92 -2.15
CA ALA A 39 -4.65 -15.61 -1.89
C ALA A 39 -4.41 -15.16 -0.46
N THR A 40 -4.59 -16.06 0.49
CA THR A 40 -4.40 -15.72 1.90
C THR A 40 -2.96 -15.34 2.17
N ARG A 41 -2.03 -16.12 1.64
CA ARG A 41 -0.62 -15.85 1.84
C ARG A 41 -0.25 -14.50 1.24
N ASN A 42 -0.73 -14.24 0.02
CA ASN A 42 -0.47 -12.98 -0.66
C ASN A 42 -1.02 -11.80 0.15
N ALA A 43 -2.25 -11.91 0.64
CA ALA A 43 -2.87 -10.85 1.41
C ALA A 43 -2.08 -10.53 2.67
N VAL A 44 -1.69 -11.56 3.40
CA VAL A 44 -0.99 -11.36 4.67
C VAL A 44 0.40 -10.79 4.43
N VAL A 45 1.14 -11.36 3.48
CA VAL A 45 2.51 -10.91 3.24
C VAL A 45 2.54 -9.48 2.72
N ILE A 46 1.72 -9.19 1.71
CA ILE A 46 1.74 -7.85 1.13
C ILE A 46 1.19 -6.83 2.11
N GLY A 47 0.13 -7.19 2.84
CA GLY A 47 -0.38 -6.27 3.86
C GLY A 47 0.66 -5.94 4.90
N PHE A 48 1.41 -6.94 5.34
CA PHE A 48 2.48 -6.72 6.30
C PHE A 48 3.56 -5.81 5.74
N LEU A 49 3.94 -6.02 4.47
CA LEU A 49 4.94 -5.18 3.84
C LEU A 49 4.48 -3.73 3.71
N VAL A 50 3.21 -3.53 3.39
CA VAL A 50 2.66 -2.18 3.31
C VAL A 50 2.72 -1.50 4.67
N VAL A 51 2.34 -2.22 5.73
CA VAL A 51 2.37 -1.65 7.08
C VAL A 51 3.80 -1.29 7.46
N CYS A 52 4.75 -2.17 7.18
CA CYS A 52 6.14 -1.90 7.50
C CYS A 52 6.68 -0.70 6.73
N ALA A 53 6.35 -0.61 5.45
CA ALA A 53 6.81 0.52 4.65
C ALA A 53 6.26 1.82 5.20
N GLU A 54 4.98 1.82 5.62
CA GLU A 54 4.40 3.03 6.16
C GLU A 54 4.98 3.38 7.52
N ALA A 55 5.34 2.40 8.32
CA ALA A 55 5.98 2.67 9.58
C ALA A 55 7.30 3.40 9.38
N VAL A 56 8.06 3.00 8.35
CA VAL A 56 9.29 3.69 8.02
C VAL A 56 9.00 5.10 7.53
N THR A 57 7.99 5.25 6.69
CA THR A 57 7.62 6.55 6.15
C THR A 57 7.21 7.51 7.25
N LEU A 58 6.45 7.04 8.22
CA LEU A 58 6.02 7.88 9.32
C LEU A 58 7.20 8.32 10.18
N SER A 59 8.21 7.48 10.30
CA SER A 59 9.39 7.81 11.07
C SER A 59 10.35 8.66 10.29
N TRP A 60 10.44 8.44 8.99
CA TRP A 60 11.50 9.04 8.22
C TRP A 60 11.13 8.97 6.74
N PHE A 61 10.48 10.01 6.26
CA PHE A 61 9.96 10.02 4.91
C PHE A 61 11.06 10.03 3.85
N GLN A 62 10.91 9.16 2.87
CA GLN A 62 11.77 9.11 1.71
C GLN A 62 10.90 8.84 0.51
N VAL A 63 11.08 9.60 -0.55
CA VAL A 63 10.25 9.43 -1.74
C VAL A 63 10.40 8.04 -2.33
N TRP A 64 11.59 7.45 -2.25
CA TRP A 64 11.79 6.12 -2.81
C TRP A 64 10.90 5.08 -2.14
N GLU A 65 10.48 5.32 -0.91
CA GLU A 65 9.59 4.38 -0.23
C GLU A 65 8.21 4.39 -0.84
N GLU A 66 7.79 5.52 -1.42
CA GLU A 66 6.52 5.53 -2.12
C GLU A 66 6.59 4.69 -3.39
N TRP A 67 7.76 4.61 -4.01
CA TRP A 67 7.90 3.74 -5.16
C TRP A 67 7.82 2.27 -4.77
N ILE A 68 8.22 1.93 -3.56
CA ILE A 68 7.99 0.59 -3.04
C ILE A 68 6.49 0.32 -2.96
N ASN A 69 5.71 1.28 -2.48
CA ASN A 69 4.27 1.13 -2.44
C ASN A 69 3.67 1.00 -3.84
N VAL A 70 4.20 1.74 -4.81
CA VAL A 70 3.75 1.57 -6.18
C VAL A 70 3.99 0.12 -6.63
N ALA A 71 5.17 -0.40 -6.34
CA ALA A 71 5.50 -1.77 -6.73
C ALA A 71 4.57 -2.78 -6.04
N LEU A 72 4.32 -2.59 -4.76
CA LEU A 72 3.45 -3.49 -4.03
C LEU A 72 2.02 -3.44 -4.56
N GLY A 73 1.55 -2.25 -4.88
CA GLY A 73 0.20 -2.09 -5.41
C GLY A 73 0.07 -2.71 -6.79
N VAL A 74 1.07 -2.51 -7.65
CA VAL A 74 1.06 -3.14 -8.98
C VAL A 74 1.06 -4.65 -8.85
N TRP A 75 1.86 -5.17 -7.93
CA TRP A 75 1.88 -6.60 -7.68
C TRP A 75 0.50 -7.10 -7.27
N LEU A 76 -0.19 -6.38 -6.38
CA LEU A 76 -1.52 -6.79 -5.97
C LEU A 76 -2.48 -6.84 -7.14
N VAL A 77 -2.39 -5.87 -8.04
CA VAL A 77 -3.31 -5.84 -9.19
C VAL A 77 -3.11 -7.06 -10.09
N VAL A 78 -1.88 -7.47 -10.31
CA VAL A 78 -1.62 -8.58 -11.23
C VAL A 78 -1.59 -9.93 -10.54
N SER A 79 -1.43 -9.95 -9.22
CA SER A 79 -1.19 -11.19 -8.50
C SER A 79 -2.30 -12.22 -8.61
N PRO A 80 -3.60 -11.85 -8.66
CA PRO A 80 -4.62 -12.89 -8.73
C PRO A 80 -4.44 -13.81 -9.91
N TRP A 81 -4.03 -13.26 -11.04
CA TRP A 81 -3.85 -14.08 -12.23
C TRP A 81 -2.55 -14.84 -12.21
N LEU A 82 -1.50 -14.24 -11.68
CA LEU A 82 -0.20 -14.91 -11.61
C LEU A 82 -0.19 -16.03 -10.58
N LEU A 83 -0.94 -15.89 -9.50
CA LEU A 83 -0.96 -16.88 -8.43
C LEU A 83 -2.08 -17.88 -8.59
N GLY A 84 -2.93 -17.71 -9.60
CA GLY A 84 -4.04 -18.63 -9.79
C GLY A 84 -5.06 -18.56 -8.68
N VAL A 85 -5.36 -17.35 -8.20
CA VAL A 85 -6.34 -17.17 -7.15
C VAL A 85 -7.71 -17.55 -7.66
N ALA A 86 -8.40 -18.41 -6.94
CA ALA A 86 -9.71 -18.88 -7.35
C ALA A 86 -10.85 -18.00 -6.87
N SER A 87 -10.68 -17.39 -5.70
CA SER A 87 -11.76 -16.62 -5.10
C SER A 87 -12.00 -15.32 -5.86
N GLY A 88 -13.24 -15.11 -6.29
CA GLY A 88 -13.60 -13.85 -6.93
C GLY A 88 -13.52 -12.68 -5.97
N ALA A 89 -13.87 -12.92 -4.71
CA ALA A 89 -13.77 -11.86 -3.70
C ALA A 89 -12.32 -11.46 -3.49
N ALA A 90 -11.40 -12.43 -3.47
CA ALA A 90 -9.99 -12.12 -3.31
C ALA A 90 -9.47 -11.35 -4.52
N LYS A 91 -9.86 -11.75 -5.73
CA LYS A 91 -9.43 -11.04 -6.92
C LYS A 91 -9.86 -9.58 -6.88
N ALA A 92 -11.13 -9.35 -6.59
CA ALA A 92 -11.65 -7.98 -6.54
C ALA A 92 -10.94 -7.18 -5.46
N ASN A 93 -10.73 -7.79 -4.30
CA ASN A 93 -10.07 -7.14 -3.19
C ASN A 93 -8.65 -6.71 -3.58
N PHE A 94 -7.90 -7.62 -4.20
CA PHE A 94 -6.52 -7.32 -4.56
C PHE A 94 -6.44 -6.23 -5.62
N VAL A 95 -7.31 -6.28 -6.61
CA VAL A 95 -7.31 -5.27 -7.67
C VAL A 95 -7.66 -3.91 -7.09
N ILE A 96 -8.72 -3.84 -6.31
CA ILE A 96 -9.17 -2.56 -5.77
C ILE A 96 -8.14 -2.00 -4.80
N THR A 97 -7.67 -2.82 -3.88
CA THR A 97 -6.69 -2.37 -2.89
C THR A 97 -5.40 -1.95 -3.55
N GLY A 98 -4.95 -2.73 -4.54
CA GLY A 98 -3.73 -2.39 -5.26
C GLY A 98 -3.84 -1.07 -5.98
N LEU A 99 -4.97 -0.82 -6.64
CA LEU A 99 -5.18 0.45 -7.33
C LEU A 99 -5.20 1.61 -6.34
N LEU A 100 -5.79 1.42 -5.17
CA LEU A 100 -5.80 2.47 -4.16
C LEU A 100 -4.39 2.76 -3.65
N ILE A 101 -3.61 1.72 -3.42
CA ILE A 101 -2.25 1.90 -2.93
C ILE A 101 -1.42 2.63 -3.98
N VAL A 102 -1.51 2.22 -5.24
CA VAL A 102 -0.76 2.87 -6.30
C VAL A 102 -1.18 4.33 -6.43
N GLY A 103 -2.49 4.58 -6.42
CA GLY A 103 -2.99 5.93 -6.56
C GLY A 103 -2.51 6.85 -5.45
N LEU A 104 -2.56 6.35 -4.21
CA LEU A 104 -2.10 7.14 -3.09
C LEU A 104 -0.61 7.39 -3.17
N ALA A 105 0.16 6.38 -3.55
CA ALA A 105 1.61 6.53 -3.64
C ALA A 105 2.00 7.53 -4.72
N LEU A 106 1.35 7.45 -5.87
CA LEU A 106 1.64 8.40 -6.95
C LEU A 106 1.25 9.82 -6.56
N TYR A 107 0.15 9.95 -5.84
CA TYR A 107 -0.26 11.26 -5.36
C TYR A 107 0.78 11.84 -4.40
N GLU A 108 1.32 11.01 -3.52
CA GLU A 108 2.33 11.48 -2.56
C GLU A 108 3.63 11.85 -3.26
N VAL A 109 4.02 11.09 -4.28
CA VAL A 109 5.19 11.44 -5.06
C VAL A 109 5.00 12.78 -5.77
N TRP A 110 3.82 12.97 -6.34
CA TRP A 110 3.50 14.21 -7.02
C TRP A 110 3.52 15.38 -6.07
N GLU A 111 2.93 15.20 -4.88
CA GLU A 111 2.90 16.24 -3.88
C GLU A 111 4.30 16.61 -3.40
N ALA A 112 5.13 15.62 -3.17
CA ALA A 112 6.49 15.85 -2.73
C ALA A 112 7.27 16.63 -3.79
N SER A 113 7.05 16.27 -5.04
CA SER A 113 7.69 16.95 -6.15
C SER A 113 7.26 18.40 -6.24
N ARG A 114 5.98 18.64 -6.09
CA ARG A 114 5.43 19.98 -6.14
C ARG A 114 5.95 20.84 -4.99
N THR A 115 5.95 20.29 -3.80
CA THR A 115 6.42 20.99 -2.62
C THR A 115 7.89 21.32 -2.74
N SER A 116 8.66 20.39 -3.23
CA SER A 116 10.08 20.59 -3.41
C SER A 116 10.35 21.73 -4.38
N ALA A 117 9.62 21.79 -5.47
CA ALA A 117 9.76 22.85 -6.45
C ALA A 117 9.40 24.21 -5.84
N THR A 118 8.38 24.22 -5.01
CA THR A 118 7.93 25.46 -4.39
C THR A 118 8.92 25.97 -3.38
N ASP A 119 9.56 25.09 -2.70
CA ASP A 119 10.48 25.46 -1.64
C ASP A 119 11.78 26.06 -2.15
N ARG A 120 12.03 26.00 -3.42
CA ARG A 120 13.20 26.62 -3.95
C ARG A 120 13.00 28.08 -4.21
#